data_5d13596efcacf21ea2dcacf3a8508410
#
_entry.id   5d13596efcacf21ea2dcacf3a8508410
#
_cell.length_a   1.000
_cell.length_b   1.000
_cell.length_c   1.000
_cell.angle_alpha   90.00
_cell.angle_beta   90.00
_cell.angle_gamma   90.00
#
_symmetry.space_group_name_H-M   'P 1'
#
loop_
_entity.id
_entity.type
_entity.pdbx_description
1 polymer ?
#
loop_
_entity_poly.entity_id
_entity_poly.type
_entity_poly.pdbx_seq_one_letter_code
_entity_poly.pdbx_strand_id
1 'polypeptide(L)'
;VNQYTGSRAVVVGGSIGGLTSALLLRRLGFSVDVVERTPEQLDHRGGGIVLQPITMKWFHEHSAHRIEDLSTRSSKLRYIGARNEIVFEEPAQWRYTSWGSVYRALLADFGTEHYHLGEFCAGFDQDADGVDLRFVSGRRERADLVVFADGITSTGRRRMFPDLEREYSGYVGWRGTVREDRVSSGTRALLDDALNYNVADHSHIVLYTIPGMDGELTEGRRLINYVWYRNVAPGRELHELTTDTRGFECPVSIHPGTVQQRYVDELREAAVRDLAPGPAEVVTRTDEPYIQVVFDTRIPGMVDGRVAIIGDAAFAARPHAAAGSAKAAADAWKLYEHLGAATDVRDALEQWEPGRLELGNQLIDRVAAMGARSQFTNTWTPGDPELRFGLYAPGV
;
A
#
# COMPACT_ATOMS: atom_id res chain seq x y z
N VAL A 1 -16.41 -27.64 -13.85
CA VAL A 1 -15.89 -28.27 -12.63
C VAL A 1 -14.77 -27.37 -12.15
N ASN A 2 -14.88 -26.86 -10.92
CA ASN A 2 -13.81 -26.06 -10.34
C ASN A 2 -12.59 -26.98 -10.14
N GLN A 3 -11.47 -26.63 -10.73
CA GLN A 3 -10.28 -27.47 -10.87
C GLN A 3 -9.70 -27.93 -9.53
N TYR A 4 -9.80 -27.11 -8.50
CA TYR A 4 -9.25 -27.34 -7.15
C TYR A 4 -10.34 -27.71 -6.12
N THR A 5 -11.46 -28.29 -6.57
CA THR A 5 -12.51 -28.77 -5.65
C THR A 5 -11.94 -29.84 -4.72
N GLY A 6 -12.02 -29.62 -3.42
CA GLY A 6 -11.45 -30.50 -2.40
C GLY A 6 -10.05 -30.11 -1.93
N SER A 7 -9.37 -29.17 -2.63
CA SER A 7 -8.09 -28.62 -2.20
C SER A 7 -8.28 -27.44 -1.25
N ARG A 8 -7.31 -27.26 -0.36
CA ARG A 8 -7.30 -26.19 0.65
C ARG A 8 -6.19 -25.19 0.41
N ALA A 9 -6.51 -23.90 0.50
CA ALA A 9 -5.52 -22.84 0.50
C ALA A 9 -5.58 -22.01 1.79
N VAL A 10 -4.45 -21.59 2.30
CA VAL A 10 -4.35 -20.63 3.41
C VAL A 10 -3.63 -19.39 2.92
N VAL A 11 -4.27 -18.22 3.14
CA VAL A 11 -3.68 -16.91 2.87
C VAL A 11 -3.27 -16.29 4.19
N VAL A 12 -1.97 -16.02 4.35
CA VAL A 12 -1.39 -15.39 5.54
C VAL A 12 -1.28 -13.90 5.30
N GLY A 13 -2.07 -13.12 6.04
CA GLY A 13 -2.22 -11.66 5.88
C GLY A 13 -3.55 -11.29 5.24
N GLY A 14 -4.40 -10.63 6.00
CA GLY A 14 -5.78 -10.29 5.65
C GLY A 14 -5.96 -8.92 4.99
N SER A 15 -4.92 -8.35 4.38
CA SER A 15 -4.98 -7.04 3.72
C SER A 15 -5.55 -7.12 2.29
N ILE A 16 -5.51 -6.00 1.54
CA ILE A 16 -6.05 -5.93 0.16
C ILE A 16 -5.48 -7.06 -0.71
N GLY A 17 -4.16 -7.28 -0.68
CA GLY A 17 -3.53 -8.35 -1.48
C GLY A 17 -3.97 -9.75 -1.06
N GLY A 18 -4.06 -9.99 0.26
CA GLY A 18 -4.51 -11.27 0.80
C GLY A 18 -5.98 -11.56 0.48
N LEU A 19 -6.87 -10.59 0.70
CA LEU A 19 -8.29 -10.75 0.38
C LEU A 19 -8.53 -10.92 -1.13
N THR A 20 -7.81 -10.16 -1.97
CA THR A 20 -7.89 -10.36 -3.44
C THR A 20 -7.47 -11.76 -3.82
N SER A 21 -6.36 -12.28 -3.25
CA SER A 21 -5.90 -13.66 -3.50
C SER A 21 -6.93 -14.68 -3.03
N ALA A 22 -7.45 -14.51 -1.81
CA ALA A 22 -8.42 -15.43 -1.23
C ALA A 22 -9.71 -15.52 -2.06
N LEU A 23 -10.22 -14.40 -2.52
CA LEU A 23 -11.40 -14.32 -3.37
C LEU A 23 -11.17 -15.03 -4.72
N LEU A 24 -10.01 -14.81 -5.34
CA LEU A 24 -9.65 -15.42 -6.61
C LEU A 24 -9.41 -16.93 -6.47
N LEU A 25 -8.77 -17.39 -5.39
CA LEU A 25 -8.57 -18.82 -5.10
C LEU A 25 -9.90 -19.55 -4.89
N ARG A 26 -10.88 -18.93 -4.20
CA ARG A 26 -12.24 -19.50 -4.09
C ARG A 26 -12.90 -19.71 -5.45
N ARG A 27 -12.67 -18.81 -6.41
CA ARG A 27 -13.22 -18.97 -7.78
C ARG A 27 -12.63 -20.17 -8.53
N LEU A 28 -11.42 -20.60 -8.17
CA LEU A 28 -10.81 -21.83 -8.71
C LEU A 28 -11.29 -23.10 -8.00
N GLY A 29 -12.04 -22.97 -6.90
CA GLY A 29 -12.61 -24.09 -6.17
C GLY A 29 -11.86 -24.48 -4.89
N PHE A 30 -10.84 -23.75 -4.50
CA PHE A 30 -10.20 -23.96 -3.20
C PHE A 30 -11.15 -23.64 -2.04
N SER A 31 -11.07 -24.45 -0.97
CA SER A 31 -11.48 -24.03 0.36
C SER A 31 -10.42 -23.08 0.91
N VAL A 32 -10.78 -21.84 1.21
CA VAL A 32 -9.79 -20.79 1.54
C VAL A 32 -10.05 -20.23 2.94
N ASP A 33 -9.02 -20.28 3.78
CA ASP A 33 -8.96 -19.54 5.04
C ASP A 33 -7.97 -18.40 4.93
N VAL A 34 -8.32 -17.24 5.47
CA VAL A 34 -7.43 -16.08 5.65
C VAL A 34 -7.08 -15.96 7.12
N VAL A 35 -5.80 -15.83 7.43
CA VAL A 35 -5.31 -15.64 8.80
C VAL A 35 -4.62 -14.28 8.92
N GLU A 36 -5.07 -13.47 9.88
CA GLU A 36 -4.55 -12.12 10.13
C GLU A 36 -4.02 -12.02 11.56
N ARG A 37 -2.79 -11.53 11.72
CA ARG A 37 -2.14 -11.42 13.04
C ARG A 37 -2.78 -10.40 13.97
N THR A 38 -3.44 -9.39 13.43
CA THR A 38 -4.10 -8.36 14.22
C THR A 38 -5.38 -8.91 14.82
N PRO A 39 -5.66 -8.64 16.12
CA PRO A 39 -6.87 -9.14 16.76
C PRO A 39 -8.15 -8.41 16.36
N GLU A 40 -8.01 -7.27 15.68
CA GLU A 40 -9.11 -6.44 15.20
C GLU A 40 -9.06 -6.29 13.69
N GLN A 41 -10.20 -5.93 13.09
CA GLN A 41 -10.28 -5.62 11.67
C GLN A 41 -9.39 -4.42 11.31
N LEU A 42 -8.88 -4.42 10.08
CA LEU A 42 -7.89 -3.44 9.62
C LEU A 42 -8.51 -2.12 9.10
N ASP A 43 -9.79 -1.91 9.30
CA ASP A 43 -10.59 -0.83 8.69
C ASP A 43 -10.16 0.59 9.10
N HIS A 44 -9.48 0.75 10.24
CA HIS A 44 -8.91 2.01 10.70
C HIS A 44 -7.47 2.24 10.24
N ARG A 45 -6.91 1.34 9.40
CA ARG A 45 -5.54 1.43 8.93
C ARG A 45 -5.44 2.10 7.58
N GLY A 46 -4.27 2.70 7.37
CA GLY A 46 -3.85 3.22 6.09
C GLY A 46 -4.43 4.60 5.74
N GLY A 47 -3.69 5.29 4.89
CA GLY A 47 -4.08 6.56 4.31
C GLY A 47 -4.84 6.37 3.00
N GLY A 48 -4.88 7.46 2.24
CA GLY A 48 -5.39 7.42 0.88
C GLY A 48 -4.53 6.54 -0.04
N ILE A 49 -5.18 5.90 -0.98
CA ILE A 49 -4.56 5.14 -2.05
C ILE A 49 -5.09 5.60 -3.41
N VAL A 50 -4.22 5.50 -4.41
CA VAL A 50 -4.58 5.68 -5.81
C VAL A 50 -5.03 4.33 -6.36
N LEU A 51 -6.19 4.29 -6.99
CA LEU A 51 -6.75 3.09 -7.58
C LEU A 51 -6.25 2.94 -9.03
N GLN A 52 -5.40 1.97 -9.25
CA GLN A 52 -5.00 1.58 -10.60
C GLN A 52 -5.97 0.53 -11.18
N PRO A 53 -6.04 0.36 -12.50
CA PRO A 53 -7.01 -0.54 -13.15
C PRO A 53 -7.03 -1.95 -12.57
N ILE A 54 -5.87 -2.53 -12.27
CA ILE A 54 -5.77 -3.89 -11.72
C ILE A 54 -6.32 -3.99 -10.29
N THR A 55 -6.23 -2.93 -9.49
CA THR A 55 -6.82 -2.88 -8.14
C THR A 55 -8.36 -2.84 -8.22
N MET A 56 -8.90 -2.18 -9.26
CA MET A 56 -10.33 -2.07 -9.48
C MET A 56 -10.95 -3.30 -10.15
N LYS A 57 -10.14 -4.17 -10.75
CA LYS A 57 -10.59 -5.29 -11.58
C LYS A 57 -11.56 -6.21 -10.86
N TRP A 58 -11.31 -6.55 -9.59
CA TRP A 58 -12.24 -7.36 -8.79
C TRP A 58 -13.62 -6.72 -8.70
N PHE A 59 -13.68 -5.42 -8.43
CA PHE A 59 -14.94 -4.68 -8.28
C PHE A 59 -15.74 -4.62 -9.58
N HIS A 60 -15.06 -4.48 -10.71
CA HIS A 60 -15.73 -4.45 -12.02
C HIS A 60 -16.25 -5.81 -12.47
N GLU A 61 -15.56 -6.89 -12.11
CA GLU A 61 -15.87 -8.21 -12.67
C GLU A 61 -16.70 -9.09 -11.74
N HIS A 62 -16.57 -8.91 -10.41
CA HIS A 62 -17.05 -9.92 -9.46
C HIS A 62 -17.75 -9.38 -8.22
N SER A 63 -17.51 -8.15 -7.81
CA SER A 63 -18.06 -7.58 -6.58
C SER A 63 -19.48 -7.03 -6.79
N ALA A 64 -20.30 -7.08 -5.73
CA ALA A 64 -21.54 -6.31 -5.67
C ALA A 64 -21.30 -4.83 -5.35
N HIS A 65 -20.11 -4.49 -4.83
CA HIS A 65 -19.73 -3.12 -4.53
C HIS A 65 -19.22 -2.42 -5.79
N ARG A 66 -19.74 -1.23 -6.06
CA ARG A 66 -19.27 -0.41 -7.18
C ARG A 66 -18.11 0.45 -6.70
N ILE A 67 -16.98 0.39 -7.39
CA ILE A 67 -15.80 1.18 -7.03
C ILE A 67 -16.04 2.69 -7.10
N GLU A 68 -16.99 3.12 -7.93
CA GLU A 68 -17.42 4.50 -8.05
C GLU A 68 -18.01 5.04 -6.73
N ASP A 69 -18.71 4.18 -5.99
CA ASP A 69 -19.35 4.54 -4.72
C ASP A 69 -18.37 4.54 -3.55
N LEU A 70 -17.18 4.01 -3.77
CA LEU A 70 -16.10 3.90 -2.78
C LEU A 70 -14.93 4.86 -3.05
N SER A 71 -15.00 5.70 -4.08
CA SER A 71 -13.85 6.49 -4.55
C SER A 71 -14.23 7.87 -5.05
N THR A 72 -13.34 8.82 -4.88
CA THR A 72 -13.32 10.10 -5.58
C THR A 72 -12.58 9.96 -6.92
N ARG A 73 -12.67 10.99 -7.74
CA ARG A 73 -11.94 11.07 -9.02
C ARG A 73 -11.32 12.45 -9.19
N SER A 74 -10.30 12.52 -10.03
CA SER A 74 -9.80 13.78 -10.58
C SER A 74 -9.62 13.68 -12.08
N SER A 75 -9.62 14.84 -12.75
CA SER A 75 -9.41 14.97 -14.18
C SER A 75 -8.06 15.58 -14.55
N LYS A 76 -7.23 15.93 -13.54
CA LYS A 76 -5.98 16.69 -13.72
C LYS A 76 -4.84 16.15 -12.89
N LEU A 77 -3.64 16.28 -13.42
CA LEU A 77 -2.38 16.29 -12.69
C LEU A 77 -1.90 17.72 -12.60
N ARG A 78 -1.61 18.21 -11.39
CA ARG A 78 -1.26 19.62 -11.12
C ARG A 78 0.01 19.71 -10.30
N TYR A 79 0.86 20.65 -10.67
CA TYR A 79 2.01 21.08 -9.85
C TYR A 79 1.79 22.51 -9.37
N ILE A 80 1.91 22.69 -8.07
CA ILE A 80 1.70 23.95 -7.35
C ILE A 80 3.07 24.53 -7.04
N GLY A 81 3.32 25.78 -7.46
CA GLY A 81 4.51 26.55 -7.15
C GLY A 81 4.46 27.17 -5.76
N ALA A 82 5.56 27.80 -5.35
CA ALA A 82 5.79 28.26 -3.98
C ALA A 82 4.78 29.28 -3.44
N ARG A 83 4.01 29.95 -4.31
CA ARG A 83 3.00 30.96 -3.94
C ARG A 83 1.58 30.53 -4.32
N ASN A 84 1.30 29.24 -4.41
CA ASN A 84 0.06 28.64 -4.88
C ASN A 84 -0.23 28.85 -6.38
N GLU A 85 0.71 29.37 -7.18
CA GLU A 85 0.56 29.41 -8.62
C GLU A 85 0.60 27.99 -9.23
N ILE A 86 -0.17 27.76 -10.27
CA ILE A 86 -0.11 26.50 -11.02
C ILE A 86 1.05 26.61 -12.01
N VAL A 87 2.14 25.88 -11.77
CA VAL A 87 3.34 25.88 -12.62
C VAL A 87 3.27 24.84 -13.73
N PHE A 88 2.43 23.82 -13.56
CA PHE A 88 2.13 22.81 -14.59
C PHE A 88 0.77 22.19 -14.33
N GLU A 89 0.00 21.94 -15.38
CA GLU A 89 -1.25 21.19 -15.33
C GLU A 89 -1.44 20.41 -16.65
N GLU A 90 -1.86 19.15 -16.54
CA GLU A 90 -2.24 18.33 -17.68
C GLU A 90 -3.49 17.50 -17.38
N PRO A 91 -4.26 17.06 -18.38
CA PRO A 91 -5.33 16.10 -18.20
C PRO A 91 -4.79 14.77 -17.69
N ALA A 92 -5.39 14.27 -16.60
CA ALA A 92 -5.04 12.96 -16.04
C ALA A 92 -6.23 12.43 -15.25
N GLN A 93 -6.67 11.22 -15.56
CA GLN A 93 -7.81 10.62 -14.89
C GLN A 93 -7.33 9.61 -13.86
N TRP A 94 -7.61 9.89 -12.58
CA TRP A 94 -7.30 9.02 -11.46
C TRP A 94 -8.52 8.84 -10.55
N ARG A 95 -8.56 7.70 -9.86
CA ARG A 95 -9.48 7.45 -8.74
C ARG A 95 -8.69 7.29 -7.46
N TYR A 96 -9.28 7.77 -6.37
CA TYR A 96 -8.67 7.73 -5.04
C TYR A 96 -9.69 7.24 -4.03
N THR A 97 -9.20 6.51 -3.03
CA THR A 97 -10.02 6.04 -1.94
C THR A 97 -9.20 5.92 -0.66
N SER A 98 -9.84 5.61 0.45
CA SER A 98 -9.12 5.17 1.64
C SER A 98 -8.78 3.68 1.51
N TRP A 99 -7.64 3.29 2.05
CA TRP A 99 -7.26 1.88 2.13
C TRP A 99 -8.35 1.05 2.83
N GLY A 100 -8.91 1.59 3.94
CA GLY A 100 -9.97 0.96 4.70
C GLY A 100 -11.26 0.72 3.90
N SER A 101 -11.62 1.60 2.97
CA SER A 101 -12.81 1.42 2.12
C SER A 101 -12.69 0.20 1.20
N VAL A 102 -11.53 0.04 0.55
CA VAL A 102 -11.25 -1.14 -0.29
C VAL A 102 -11.21 -2.40 0.56
N TYR A 103 -10.52 -2.35 1.71
CA TYR A 103 -10.44 -3.47 2.63
C TYR A 103 -11.82 -3.97 3.07
N ARG A 104 -12.70 -3.06 3.56
CA ARG A 104 -14.06 -3.43 3.99
C ARG A 104 -14.88 -4.04 2.88
N ALA A 105 -14.80 -3.51 1.67
CA ALA A 105 -15.54 -4.04 0.53
C ALA A 105 -15.05 -5.44 0.12
N LEU A 106 -13.74 -5.67 0.07
CA LEU A 106 -13.17 -7.00 -0.18
C LEU A 106 -13.50 -8.00 0.94
N LEU A 107 -13.47 -7.56 2.21
CA LEU A 107 -13.85 -8.41 3.34
C LEU A 107 -15.34 -8.75 3.30
N ALA A 108 -16.20 -7.81 2.91
CA ALA A 108 -17.64 -8.08 2.74
C ALA A 108 -17.89 -9.11 1.62
N ASP A 109 -17.16 -9.04 0.50
CA ASP A 109 -17.23 -10.05 -0.56
C ASP A 109 -16.69 -11.42 -0.12
N PHE A 110 -15.63 -11.44 0.70
CA PHE A 110 -15.03 -12.69 1.20
C PHE A 110 -15.88 -13.32 2.32
N GLY A 111 -16.47 -12.51 3.19
CA GLY A 111 -17.15 -12.93 4.42
C GLY A 111 -16.20 -13.19 5.59
N THR A 112 -16.74 -13.17 6.80
CA THR A 112 -15.94 -13.27 8.03
C THR A 112 -15.77 -14.70 8.55
N GLU A 113 -16.53 -15.67 8.05
CA GLU A 113 -16.52 -17.06 8.55
C GLU A 113 -15.13 -17.72 8.44
N HIS A 114 -14.42 -17.46 7.35
CA HIS A 114 -13.09 -17.98 7.06
C HIS A 114 -11.99 -16.91 7.16
N TYR A 115 -12.25 -15.82 7.91
CA TYR A 115 -11.32 -14.75 8.16
C TYR A 115 -10.95 -14.73 9.66
N HIS A 116 -9.77 -15.25 10.00
CA HIS A 116 -9.34 -15.51 11.37
C HIS A 116 -8.40 -14.41 11.86
N LEU A 117 -8.88 -13.60 12.80
CA LEU A 117 -8.12 -12.53 13.45
C LEU A 117 -7.30 -13.07 14.63
N GLY A 118 -6.20 -12.37 14.97
CA GLY A 118 -5.33 -12.70 16.10
C GLY A 118 -4.42 -13.90 15.85
N GLU A 119 -4.34 -14.40 14.61
CA GLU A 119 -3.56 -15.59 14.25
C GLU A 119 -2.21 -15.20 13.62
N PHE A 120 -1.19 -15.10 14.45
CA PHE A 120 0.17 -14.83 14.00
C PHE A 120 0.83 -16.12 13.51
N CYS A 121 1.12 -16.22 12.22
CA CYS A 121 1.86 -17.34 11.64
C CYS A 121 3.33 -17.28 12.10
N ALA A 122 3.77 -18.29 12.85
CA ALA A 122 5.13 -18.40 13.36
C ALA A 122 6.10 -19.01 12.34
N GLY A 123 5.57 -19.77 11.37
CA GLY A 123 6.37 -20.41 10.33
C GLY A 123 5.64 -21.58 9.66
N PHE A 124 6.31 -22.17 8.72
CA PHE A 124 5.80 -23.33 7.97
C PHE A 124 6.88 -24.37 7.72
N ASP A 125 6.45 -25.60 7.49
CA ASP A 125 7.22 -26.67 6.86
C ASP A 125 6.39 -27.29 5.74
N GLN A 126 7.00 -27.97 4.80
CA GLN A 126 6.27 -28.62 3.70
C GLN A 126 6.89 -29.95 3.31
N ASP A 127 6.05 -30.80 2.72
CA ASP A 127 6.42 -32.06 2.10
C ASP A 127 5.89 -32.16 0.65
N ALA A 128 5.87 -33.35 0.08
CA ALA A 128 5.35 -33.56 -1.27
C ALA A 128 3.86 -33.22 -1.40
N ASP A 129 3.08 -33.42 -0.33
CA ASP A 129 1.62 -33.41 -0.36
C ASP A 129 1.00 -32.10 0.17
N GLY A 130 1.76 -31.28 0.91
CA GLY A 130 1.21 -30.04 1.43
C GLY A 130 2.14 -29.23 2.31
N VAL A 131 1.59 -28.15 2.86
CA VAL A 131 2.28 -27.19 3.73
C VAL A 131 1.65 -27.24 5.13
N ASP A 132 2.46 -27.41 6.15
CA ASP A 132 2.08 -27.37 7.55
C ASP A 132 2.39 -26.00 8.15
N LEU A 133 1.38 -25.20 8.49
CA LEU A 133 1.49 -23.90 9.14
C LEU A 133 1.43 -24.04 10.66
N ARG A 134 2.24 -23.25 11.36
CA ARG A 134 2.24 -23.13 12.82
C ARG A 134 1.95 -21.70 13.22
N PHE A 135 1.04 -21.53 14.20
CA PHE A 135 0.64 -20.23 14.73
C PHE A 135 1.09 -20.07 16.19
N VAL A 136 1.31 -18.83 16.60
CA VAL A 136 1.69 -18.52 18.01
C VAL A 136 0.59 -18.95 18.99
N SER A 137 -0.68 -18.94 18.56
CA SER A 137 -1.82 -19.47 19.35
C SER A 137 -1.74 -20.96 19.69
N GLY A 138 -0.83 -21.69 19.02
CA GLY A 138 -0.74 -23.16 19.07
C GLY A 138 -1.58 -23.86 17.98
N ARG A 139 -2.39 -23.13 17.24
CA ARG A 139 -3.11 -23.62 16.06
C ARG A 139 -2.13 -24.20 15.04
N ARG A 140 -2.55 -25.25 14.34
CA ARG A 140 -1.83 -25.85 13.22
C ARG A 140 -2.79 -26.03 12.06
N GLU A 141 -2.32 -25.80 10.86
CA GLU A 141 -3.09 -25.89 9.64
C GLU A 141 -2.29 -26.62 8.56
N ARG A 142 -2.94 -27.49 7.80
CA ARG A 142 -2.36 -28.07 6.60
C ARG A 142 -3.12 -27.58 5.37
N ALA A 143 -2.37 -27.22 4.33
CA ALA A 143 -2.92 -26.71 3.09
C ALA A 143 -2.17 -27.27 1.86
N ASP A 144 -2.85 -27.29 0.71
CA ASP A 144 -2.28 -27.64 -0.58
C ASP A 144 -1.54 -26.45 -1.21
N LEU A 145 -1.91 -25.23 -0.81
CA LEU A 145 -1.30 -23.96 -1.24
C LEU A 145 -1.29 -22.98 -0.08
N VAL A 146 -0.17 -22.28 0.10
CA VAL A 146 -0.06 -21.16 1.04
C VAL A 146 0.39 -19.90 0.30
N VAL A 147 -0.32 -18.79 0.53
CA VAL A 147 0.03 -17.49 -0.02
C VAL A 147 0.36 -16.53 1.13
N PHE A 148 1.62 -16.11 1.24
CA PHE A 148 2.02 -15.06 2.18
C PHE A 148 1.78 -13.67 1.57
N ALA A 149 0.81 -12.96 2.11
CA ALA A 149 0.45 -11.57 1.83
C ALA A 149 0.59 -10.72 3.11
N ASP A 150 1.51 -11.08 3.99
CA ASP A 150 1.69 -10.59 5.35
C ASP A 150 2.56 -9.34 5.47
N GLY A 151 2.76 -8.65 4.34
CA GLY A 151 3.29 -7.30 4.25
C GLY A 151 4.77 -7.17 4.55
N ILE A 152 5.19 -5.93 4.82
CA ILE A 152 6.61 -5.53 4.90
C ILE A 152 7.40 -6.28 6.00
N THR A 153 6.73 -6.82 7.01
CA THR A 153 7.34 -7.63 8.08
C THR A 153 7.11 -9.13 7.92
N SER A 154 6.95 -9.61 6.69
CA SER A 154 6.57 -10.98 6.32
C SER A 154 7.32 -12.08 7.07
N THR A 155 6.56 -13.01 7.63
CA THR A 155 7.06 -14.26 8.18
C THR A 155 7.49 -15.22 7.08
N GLY A 156 6.72 -15.27 5.97
CA GLY A 156 7.06 -16.08 4.80
C GLY A 156 8.44 -15.72 4.26
N ARG A 157 8.68 -14.41 4.04
CA ARG A 157 9.99 -13.93 3.58
C ARG A 157 11.12 -14.30 4.55
N ARG A 158 10.95 -14.05 5.85
CA ARG A 158 12.00 -14.39 6.84
C ARG A 158 12.29 -15.88 6.91
N ARG A 159 11.29 -16.72 6.66
CA ARG A 159 11.47 -18.18 6.64
C ARG A 159 12.23 -18.64 5.40
N MET A 160 11.93 -18.08 4.23
CA MET A 160 12.59 -18.42 2.98
C MET A 160 13.98 -17.76 2.86
N PHE A 161 14.13 -16.53 3.36
CA PHE A 161 15.35 -15.72 3.22
C PHE A 161 15.71 -15.08 4.57
N PRO A 162 16.24 -15.85 5.55
CA PRO A 162 16.47 -15.36 6.91
C PRO A 162 17.50 -14.23 7.00
N ASP A 163 18.46 -14.18 6.07
CA ASP A 163 19.52 -13.17 6.06
C ASP A 163 19.17 -11.93 5.23
N LEU A 164 17.97 -11.87 4.68
CA LEU A 164 17.54 -10.74 3.85
C LEU A 164 17.02 -9.59 4.72
N GLU A 165 17.72 -8.47 4.69
CA GLU A 165 17.34 -7.24 5.36
C GLU A 165 16.59 -6.28 4.44
N ARG A 166 15.81 -5.38 5.04
CA ARG A 166 15.16 -4.27 4.37
C ARG A 166 16.15 -3.12 4.27
N GLU A 167 16.21 -2.46 3.13
CA GLU A 167 17.04 -1.30 2.92
C GLU A 167 16.28 -0.02 3.22
N TYR A 168 16.76 0.76 4.19
CA TYR A 168 16.20 2.08 4.49
C TYR A 168 16.56 3.07 3.38
N SER A 169 15.56 3.78 2.87
CA SER A 169 15.72 4.65 1.70
C SER A 169 16.26 6.04 2.02
N GLY A 170 16.54 6.36 3.29
CA GLY A 170 17.08 7.67 3.71
C GLY A 170 16.02 8.74 4.00
N TYR A 171 14.74 8.41 3.95
CA TYR A 171 13.64 9.34 4.21
C TYR A 171 12.37 8.64 4.71
N VAL A 172 11.45 9.44 5.22
CA VAL A 172 10.14 9.01 5.69
C VAL A 172 9.03 9.71 4.91
N GLY A 173 7.87 9.09 4.84
CA GLY A 173 6.63 9.73 4.39
C GLY A 173 5.81 10.18 5.59
N TRP A 174 5.67 11.50 5.77
CA TRP A 174 4.67 12.06 6.65
C TRP A 174 3.32 12.02 5.97
N ARG A 175 2.34 11.45 6.64
CA ARG A 175 1.00 11.25 6.11
C ARG A 175 -0.04 11.87 7.01
N GLY A 176 -1.16 12.22 6.43
CA GLY A 176 -2.31 12.69 7.19
C GLY A 176 -3.50 12.92 6.29
N THR A 177 -4.61 13.17 6.95
CA THR A 177 -5.85 13.57 6.31
C THR A 177 -6.45 14.74 7.06
N VAL A 178 -7.11 15.62 6.32
CA VAL A 178 -7.89 16.73 6.89
C VAL A 178 -9.21 16.85 6.14
N ARG A 179 -10.30 17.13 6.85
CA ARG A 179 -11.60 17.37 6.20
C ARG A 179 -11.54 18.64 5.34
N GLU A 180 -12.16 18.59 4.18
CA GLU A 180 -12.21 19.73 3.25
C GLU A 180 -12.80 21.01 3.89
N ASP A 181 -13.75 20.87 4.81
CA ASP A 181 -14.37 22.02 5.50
C ASP A 181 -13.47 22.67 6.56
N ARG A 182 -12.33 22.06 6.90
CA ARG A 182 -11.34 22.58 7.86
C ARG A 182 -10.23 23.41 7.21
N VAL A 183 -10.15 23.43 5.90
CA VAL A 183 -9.22 24.26 5.16
C VAL A 183 -9.96 25.43 4.51
N SER A 184 -9.22 26.49 4.16
CA SER A 184 -9.79 27.68 3.52
C SER A 184 -10.45 27.33 2.16
N SER A 185 -11.41 28.15 1.73
CA SER A 185 -12.02 28.00 0.41
C SER A 185 -11.00 28.12 -0.73
N GLY A 186 -9.98 28.95 -0.55
CA GLY A 186 -8.88 29.09 -1.51
C GLY A 186 -8.07 27.82 -1.67
N THR A 187 -7.72 27.16 -0.57
CA THR A 187 -7.01 25.88 -0.59
C THR A 187 -7.88 24.77 -1.17
N ARG A 188 -9.16 24.70 -0.84
CA ARG A 188 -10.09 23.73 -1.49
C ARG A 188 -10.14 23.91 -2.99
N ALA A 189 -10.35 25.13 -3.47
CA ALA A 189 -10.40 25.43 -4.90
C ALA A 189 -9.07 25.13 -5.61
N LEU A 190 -7.93 25.38 -4.94
CA LEU A 190 -6.62 25.06 -5.47
C LEU A 190 -6.41 23.57 -5.66
N LEU A 191 -6.89 22.73 -4.74
CA LEU A 191 -6.66 21.29 -4.72
C LEU A 191 -7.76 20.47 -5.43
N ASP A 192 -8.88 21.09 -5.78
CA ASP A 192 -10.04 20.40 -6.35
C ASP A 192 -9.75 19.81 -7.73
N ASP A 193 -10.37 18.66 -8.01
CA ASP A 193 -10.35 17.93 -9.28
C ASP A 193 -8.92 17.62 -9.79
N ALA A 194 -7.94 17.47 -8.89
CA ALA A 194 -6.57 17.22 -9.28
C ALA A 194 -5.82 16.26 -8.35
N LEU A 195 -4.86 15.54 -8.93
CA LEU A 195 -3.71 15.03 -8.22
C LEU A 195 -2.69 16.16 -8.12
N ASN A 196 -2.41 16.64 -6.94
CA ASN A 196 -1.61 17.82 -6.72
C ASN A 196 -0.22 17.47 -6.18
N TYR A 197 0.80 18.06 -6.76
CA TYR A 197 2.18 18.06 -6.27
C TYR A 197 2.61 19.46 -5.87
N ASN A 198 3.35 19.57 -4.78
CA ASN A 198 4.19 20.74 -4.50
C ASN A 198 5.60 20.23 -4.24
N VAL A 199 6.54 20.64 -5.10
CA VAL A 199 7.94 20.25 -5.03
C VAL A 199 8.70 21.33 -4.28
N ALA A 200 9.42 20.92 -3.24
CA ALA A 200 10.30 21.75 -2.43
C ALA A 200 11.73 21.25 -2.57
N ASP A 201 12.67 21.96 -1.93
CA ASP A 201 14.08 21.57 -1.96
C ASP A 201 14.28 20.21 -1.26
N HIS A 202 14.88 19.25 -1.99
CA HIS A 202 15.07 17.86 -1.53
C HIS A 202 13.81 17.21 -0.92
N SER A 203 12.63 17.53 -1.45
CA SER A 203 11.36 17.09 -0.90
C SER A 203 10.21 17.28 -1.89
N HIS A 204 9.13 16.55 -1.73
CA HIS A 204 7.84 16.87 -2.34
C HIS A 204 6.69 16.36 -1.49
N ILE A 205 5.53 17.00 -1.64
CA ILE A 205 4.27 16.56 -1.10
C ILE A 205 3.30 16.26 -2.25
N VAL A 206 2.53 15.18 -2.12
CA VAL A 206 1.43 14.84 -3.01
C VAL A 206 0.12 14.88 -2.24
N LEU A 207 -0.92 15.50 -2.83
CA LEU A 207 -2.22 15.68 -2.20
C LEU A 207 -3.34 15.32 -3.18
N TYR A 208 -4.36 14.65 -2.66
CA TYR A 208 -5.56 14.33 -3.41
C TYR A 208 -6.74 14.10 -2.46
N THR A 209 -7.94 14.29 -2.96
CA THR A 209 -9.17 14.12 -2.18
C THR A 209 -9.62 12.66 -2.20
N ILE A 210 -9.98 12.12 -1.04
CA ILE A 210 -10.52 10.78 -0.83
C ILE A 210 -11.91 10.87 -0.18
N PRO A 211 -12.73 9.78 -0.18
CA PRO A 211 -13.98 9.75 0.56
C PRO A 211 -13.81 10.15 2.03
N GLY A 212 -14.83 10.74 2.62
CA GLY A 212 -14.90 11.04 4.04
C GLY A 212 -14.85 9.80 4.93
N MET A 213 -14.84 10.02 6.25
CA MET A 213 -14.67 8.92 7.25
C MET A 213 -15.71 7.80 7.07
N ASP A 214 -16.95 8.15 6.76
CA ASP A 214 -18.06 7.22 6.55
C ASP A 214 -18.31 6.88 5.07
N GLY A 215 -17.30 7.11 4.21
CA GLY A 215 -17.42 6.91 2.76
C GLY A 215 -18.10 8.07 2.02
N GLU A 216 -18.27 9.22 2.65
CA GLU A 216 -18.95 10.38 2.07
C GLU A 216 -18.19 10.93 0.85
N LEU A 217 -18.92 11.11 -0.25
CA LEU A 217 -18.39 11.67 -1.51
C LEU A 217 -18.77 13.13 -1.73
N THR A 218 -19.61 13.68 -0.86
CA THR A 218 -20.10 15.05 -0.95
C THR A 218 -18.95 16.05 -0.70
N GLU A 219 -18.82 17.03 -1.58
CA GLU A 219 -17.89 18.15 -1.43
C GLU A 219 -18.03 18.82 -0.06
N GLY A 220 -16.92 19.17 0.56
CA GLY A 220 -16.85 19.71 1.92
C GLY A 220 -16.84 18.64 3.02
N ARG A 221 -17.24 17.40 2.74
CA ARG A 221 -17.22 16.27 3.68
C ARG A 221 -16.16 15.23 3.39
N ARG A 222 -15.53 15.31 2.24
CA ARG A 222 -14.42 14.49 1.83
C ARG A 222 -13.17 14.82 2.66
N LEU A 223 -12.14 13.96 2.54
CA LEU A 223 -10.84 14.17 3.17
C LEU A 223 -9.81 14.57 2.10
N ILE A 224 -8.99 15.56 2.40
CA ILE A 224 -7.75 15.81 1.67
C ILE A 224 -6.69 14.93 2.32
N ASN A 225 -6.18 13.97 1.55
CA ASN A 225 -5.08 13.08 1.95
C ASN A 225 -3.77 13.62 1.41
N TYR A 226 -2.70 13.49 2.19
CA TYR A 226 -1.36 13.82 1.72
C TYR A 226 -0.31 12.81 2.12
N VAL A 227 0.76 12.81 1.37
CA VAL A 227 2.06 12.22 1.73
C VAL A 227 3.15 13.26 1.42
N TRP A 228 3.93 13.61 2.43
CA TRP A 228 5.07 14.50 2.33
C TRP A 228 6.35 13.78 2.69
N TYR A 229 7.27 13.68 1.74
CA TYR A 229 8.54 12.97 1.93
C TYR A 229 9.61 13.90 2.48
N ARG A 230 10.24 13.49 3.59
CA ARG A 230 11.29 14.24 4.26
C ARG A 230 12.49 13.35 4.58
N ASN A 231 13.69 13.84 4.29
CA ASN A 231 14.93 13.14 4.60
C ASN A 231 15.15 13.05 6.11
N VAL A 232 15.59 11.88 6.56
CA VAL A 232 15.93 11.60 7.95
C VAL A 232 17.19 10.73 7.96
N ALA A 233 18.23 11.15 8.69
CA ALA A 233 19.46 10.38 8.73
C ALA A 233 19.24 9.02 9.40
N PRO A 234 19.87 7.94 8.91
CA PRO A 234 19.81 6.64 9.55
C PRO A 234 20.46 6.67 10.94
N GLY A 235 20.10 5.69 11.77
CA GLY A 235 20.62 5.57 13.13
C GLY A 235 19.86 6.41 14.13
N ARG A 236 20.51 7.28 14.91
CA ARG A 236 19.92 7.96 16.05
C ARG A 236 18.69 8.82 15.68
N GLU A 237 18.78 9.61 14.63
CA GLU A 237 17.71 10.53 14.23
C GLU A 237 16.45 9.75 13.85
N LEU A 238 16.61 8.71 13.01
CA LEU A 238 15.49 7.83 12.64
C LEU A 238 14.91 7.10 13.85
N HIS A 239 15.76 6.56 14.73
CA HIS A 239 15.33 5.86 15.95
C HIS A 239 14.52 6.77 16.88
N GLU A 240 15.00 8.00 17.12
CA GLU A 240 14.28 8.97 17.95
C GLU A 240 12.93 9.37 17.32
N LEU A 241 12.91 9.60 16.01
CA LEU A 241 11.69 9.92 15.27
C LEU A 241 10.67 8.77 15.27
N THR A 242 11.14 7.53 15.20
CA THR A 242 10.28 6.32 15.14
C THR A 242 9.96 5.74 16.52
N THR A 243 10.35 6.41 17.60
CA THR A 243 9.92 6.08 18.97
C THR A 243 8.60 6.79 19.29
N ASP A 244 7.56 6.03 19.61
CA ASP A 244 6.22 6.55 19.86
C ASP A 244 6.09 7.27 21.23
N THR A 245 4.92 7.87 21.49
CA THR A 245 4.63 8.58 22.76
C THR A 245 4.72 7.70 24.02
N ARG A 246 4.71 6.38 23.87
CA ARG A 246 4.83 5.40 24.95
C ARG A 246 6.26 4.89 25.11
N GLY A 247 7.19 5.32 24.26
CA GLY A 247 8.59 4.91 24.25
C GLY A 247 8.86 3.59 23.51
N PHE A 248 7.89 3.09 22.72
CA PHE A 248 8.10 1.91 21.87
C PHE A 248 8.69 2.30 20.51
N GLU A 249 9.70 1.56 20.10
CA GLU A 249 10.25 1.68 18.76
C GLU A 249 9.28 1.13 17.72
N CYS A 250 8.95 1.92 16.72
CA CYS A 250 8.04 1.61 15.63
C CYS A 250 8.79 1.66 14.28
N PRO A 251 9.63 0.67 13.94
CA PRO A 251 10.61 0.76 12.85
C PRO A 251 10.00 0.82 11.44
N VAL A 252 8.68 0.59 11.31
CA VAL A 252 7.99 0.62 10.00
C VAL A 252 7.06 1.80 9.88
N SER A 253 6.28 2.08 10.92
CA SER A 253 5.33 3.20 10.93
C SER A 253 4.93 3.56 12.35
N ILE A 254 4.76 4.85 12.61
CA ILE A 254 4.10 5.35 13.82
C ILE A 254 2.66 5.67 13.45
N HIS A 255 1.72 5.16 14.24
CA HIS A 255 0.29 5.34 13.98
C HIS A 255 -0.20 6.76 14.34
N PRO A 256 -1.32 7.22 13.74
CA PRO A 256 -1.98 8.46 14.14
C PRO A 256 -2.17 8.54 15.66
N GLY A 257 -1.98 9.73 16.24
CA GLY A 257 -2.11 9.97 17.67
C GLY A 257 -0.96 9.45 18.54
N THR A 258 0.03 8.73 17.98
CA THR A 258 1.16 8.18 18.73
C THR A 258 2.52 8.79 18.39
N VAL A 259 2.57 9.72 17.45
CA VAL A 259 3.78 10.51 17.15
C VAL A 259 4.05 11.49 18.29
N GLN A 260 5.31 11.59 18.75
CA GLN A 260 5.69 12.55 19.78
C GLN A 260 5.38 13.98 19.35
N GLN A 261 4.77 14.78 20.24
CA GLN A 261 4.28 16.12 19.93
C GLN A 261 5.35 17.05 19.36
N ARG A 262 6.60 16.99 19.87
CA ARG A 262 7.72 17.77 19.35
C ARG A 262 7.94 17.61 17.85
N TYR A 263 7.77 16.41 17.32
CA TYR A 263 7.93 16.14 15.87
C TYR A 263 6.72 16.60 15.05
N VAL A 264 5.52 16.57 15.66
CA VAL A 264 4.32 17.15 15.04
C VAL A 264 4.47 18.67 14.93
N ASP A 265 4.99 19.32 15.95
CA ASP A 265 5.20 20.77 15.96
C ASP A 265 6.30 21.15 14.95
N GLU A 266 7.41 20.42 14.92
CA GLU A 266 8.48 20.60 13.91
C GLU A 266 7.95 20.39 12.47
N LEU A 267 7.09 19.38 12.26
CA LEU A 267 6.47 19.16 10.96
C LEU A 267 5.64 20.37 10.51
N ARG A 268 4.84 20.95 11.41
CA ARG A 268 4.00 22.14 11.13
C ARG A 268 4.84 23.37 10.83
N GLU A 269 5.91 23.60 11.60
CA GLU A 269 6.86 24.70 11.34
C GLU A 269 7.54 24.53 9.98
N ALA A 270 8.00 23.31 9.69
CA ALA A 270 8.61 22.99 8.40
C ALA A 270 7.61 23.17 7.24
N ALA A 271 6.33 22.81 7.42
CA ALA A 271 5.33 22.99 6.38
C ALA A 271 5.15 24.47 6.00
N VAL A 272 5.11 25.37 7.00
CA VAL A 272 4.98 26.82 6.75
C VAL A 272 6.24 27.38 6.07
N ARG A 273 7.41 26.82 6.37
CA ARG A 273 8.70 27.28 5.80
C ARG A 273 8.92 26.77 4.38
N ASP A 274 8.61 25.50 4.11
CA ASP A 274 9.12 24.76 2.94
C ASP A 274 8.05 24.53 1.86
N LEU A 275 6.76 24.55 2.21
CA LEU A 275 5.66 24.27 1.29
C LEU A 275 4.94 25.54 0.82
N ALA A 276 4.25 25.44 -0.31
CA ALA A 276 3.30 26.45 -0.74
C ALA A 276 2.18 26.63 0.30
N PRO A 277 1.56 27.84 0.42
CA PRO A 277 0.59 28.12 1.47
C PRO A 277 -0.61 27.14 1.54
N GLY A 278 -1.13 26.67 0.40
CA GLY A 278 -2.22 25.70 0.36
C GLY A 278 -1.84 24.32 0.92
N PRO A 279 -0.82 23.63 0.39
CA PRO A 279 -0.26 22.41 0.98
C PRO A 279 0.15 22.58 2.45
N ALA A 280 0.76 23.71 2.83
CA ALA A 280 1.13 23.99 4.21
C ALA A 280 -0.10 24.06 5.13
N GLU A 281 -1.20 24.67 4.67
CA GLU A 281 -2.46 24.71 5.41
C GLU A 281 -3.00 23.29 5.66
N VAL A 282 -2.97 22.40 4.67
CA VAL A 282 -3.40 21.00 4.83
C VAL A 282 -2.58 20.28 5.91
N VAL A 283 -1.26 20.41 5.89
CA VAL A 283 -0.38 19.78 6.89
C VAL A 283 -0.62 20.34 8.27
N THR A 284 -0.69 21.68 8.41
CA THR A 284 -0.86 22.35 9.71
C THR A 284 -2.24 22.14 10.33
N ARG A 285 -3.28 21.88 9.51
CA ARG A 285 -4.65 21.57 9.95
C ARG A 285 -4.90 20.09 10.22
N THR A 286 -3.92 19.23 9.96
CA THR A 286 -4.00 17.80 10.28
C THR A 286 -3.82 17.60 11.79
N ASP A 287 -4.81 16.97 12.44
CA ASP A 287 -4.79 16.76 13.89
C ASP A 287 -3.73 15.72 14.28
N GLU A 288 -3.72 14.58 13.61
CA GLU A 288 -2.87 13.42 13.93
C GLU A 288 -2.04 12.96 12.71
N PRO A 289 -1.03 13.75 12.31
CA PRO A 289 -0.10 13.28 11.29
C PRO A 289 0.64 12.04 11.78
N TYR A 290 0.98 11.15 10.85
CA TYR A 290 1.68 9.91 11.16
C TYR A 290 2.83 9.66 10.20
N ILE A 291 3.69 8.69 10.56
CA ILE A 291 4.95 8.44 9.85
C ILE A 291 4.95 7.04 9.27
N GLN A 292 5.36 6.94 8.01
CA GLN A 292 5.72 5.70 7.36
C GLN A 292 7.19 5.76 6.97
N VAL A 293 7.99 4.85 7.50
CA VAL A 293 9.39 4.71 7.10
C VAL A 293 9.45 4.09 5.70
N VAL A 294 10.25 4.67 4.82
CA VAL A 294 10.35 4.20 3.44
C VAL A 294 11.51 3.22 3.31
N PHE A 295 11.18 2.01 2.88
CA PHE A 295 12.12 0.92 2.65
C PHE A 295 12.02 0.39 1.24
N ASP A 296 13.11 -0.17 0.75
CA ASP A 296 13.10 -1.11 -0.35
C ASP A 296 13.23 -2.53 0.19
N THR A 297 12.45 -3.44 -0.36
CA THR A 297 12.62 -4.88 -0.13
C THR A 297 12.58 -5.58 -1.48
N ARG A 298 13.55 -6.45 -1.71
CA ARG A 298 13.71 -7.19 -2.95
C ARG A 298 14.10 -8.62 -2.62
N ILE A 299 13.30 -9.60 -3.02
CA ILE A 299 13.57 -11.02 -2.77
C ILE A 299 14.10 -11.71 -4.03
N PRO A 300 14.97 -12.73 -3.88
CA PRO A 300 15.52 -13.47 -5.01
C PRO A 300 14.56 -14.50 -5.60
N GLY A 301 13.49 -14.85 -4.89
CA GLY A 301 12.46 -15.80 -5.30
C GLY A 301 11.15 -15.56 -4.58
N MET A 302 10.03 -15.82 -5.23
CA MET A 302 8.68 -15.64 -4.68
C MET A 302 7.99 -16.97 -4.37
N VAL A 303 8.62 -18.10 -4.70
CA VAL A 303 8.07 -19.45 -4.60
C VAL A 303 9.01 -20.38 -3.84
N ASP A 304 8.44 -21.19 -2.98
CA ASP A 304 9.10 -22.36 -2.39
C ASP A 304 8.08 -23.51 -2.37
N GLY A 305 8.19 -24.43 -3.34
CA GLY A 305 7.29 -25.59 -3.49
C GLY A 305 5.83 -25.17 -3.65
N ARG A 306 5.03 -25.30 -2.59
CA ARG A 306 3.60 -24.96 -2.54
C ARG A 306 3.32 -23.63 -1.84
N VAL A 307 4.36 -22.83 -1.62
CA VAL A 307 4.28 -21.53 -0.95
C VAL A 307 4.59 -20.42 -1.92
N ALA A 308 3.76 -19.39 -1.97
CA ALA A 308 3.99 -18.16 -2.73
C ALA A 308 4.03 -16.94 -1.80
N ILE A 309 4.86 -15.96 -2.12
CA ILE A 309 4.92 -14.65 -1.43
C ILE A 309 4.52 -13.54 -2.40
N ILE A 310 3.61 -12.65 -1.99
CA ILE A 310 3.05 -11.59 -2.85
C ILE A 310 3.09 -10.20 -2.19
N GLY A 311 2.90 -9.17 -3.00
CA GLY A 311 2.78 -7.78 -2.53
C GLY A 311 4.03 -7.30 -1.80
N ASP A 312 3.84 -6.54 -0.72
CA ASP A 312 4.94 -5.98 0.09
C ASP A 312 5.70 -7.06 0.87
N ALA A 313 5.15 -8.25 1.01
CA ALA A 313 5.86 -9.39 1.57
C ALA A 313 7.03 -9.82 0.68
N ALA A 314 6.88 -9.69 -0.65
CA ALA A 314 7.90 -9.95 -1.64
C ALA A 314 8.72 -8.70 -1.98
N PHE A 315 8.06 -7.64 -2.43
CA PHE A 315 8.66 -6.40 -2.89
C PHE A 315 7.96 -5.21 -2.25
N ALA A 316 8.53 -4.66 -1.17
CA ALA A 316 8.07 -3.39 -0.62
C ALA A 316 8.70 -2.26 -1.42
N ALA A 317 7.88 -1.57 -2.22
CA ALA A 317 8.29 -0.49 -3.10
C ALA A 317 8.01 0.88 -2.48
N ARG A 318 8.89 1.85 -2.72
CA ARG A 318 8.66 3.25 -2.33
C ARG A 318 7.34 3.75 -2.92
N PRO A 319 6.59 4.61 -2.24
CA PRO A 319 5.22 4.96 -2.65
C PRO A 319 5.10 5.83 -3.92
N HIS A 320 6.22 6.30 -4.49
CA HIS A 320 6.24 7.31 -5.57
C HIS A 320 5.44 6.95 -6.83
N ALA A 321 5.32 5.66 -7.16
CA ALA A 321 4.53 5.21 -8.31
C ALA A 321 3.07 4.90 -7.97
N ALA A 322 2.65 5.05 -6.70
CA ALA A 322 1.32 4.67 -6.20
C ALA A 322 0.94 3.21 -6.55
N ALA A 323 1.91 2.29 -6.55
CA ALA A 323 1.79 0.96 -7.13
C ALA A 323 1.66 -0.18 -6.09
N GLY A 324 1.79 0.06 -4.77
CA GLY A 324 1.82 -1.00 -3.77
C GLY A 324 0.58 -1.92 -3.80
N SER A 325 -0.62 -1.35 -3.67
CA SER A 325 -1.87 -2.13 -3.75
C SER A 325 -2.09 -2.74 -5.14
N ALA A 326 -1.69 -2.03 -6.19
CA ALA A 326 -1.80 -2.52 -7.56
C ALA A 326 -0.87 -3.72 -7.81
N LYS A 327 0.37 -3.68 -7.28
CA LYS A 327 1.30 -4.81 -7.38
C LYS A 327 0.76 -6.04 -6.66
N ALA A 328 0.22 -5.88 -5.45
CA ALA A 328 -0.36 -6.99 -4.71
C ALA A 328 -1.57 -7.61 -5.44
N ALA A 329 -2.43 -6.77 -6.01
CA ALA A 329 -3.56 -7.24 -6.84
C ALA A 329 -3.07 -7.93 -8.12
N ALA A 330 -2.05 -7.38 -8.80
CA ALA A 330 -1.48 -7.98 -10.01
C ALA A 330 -0.84 -9.35 -9.74
N ASP A 331 -0.15 -9.49 -8.61
CA ASP A 331 0.40 -10.79 -8.20
C ASP A 331 -0.72 -11.82 -8.01
N ALA A 332 -1.81 -11.44 -7.32
CA ALA A 332 -2.97 -12.29 -7.08
C ALA A 332 -3.70 -12.69 -8.38
N TRP A 333 -3.93 -11.74 -9.28
CA TRP A 333 -4.57 -12.01 -10.57
C TRP A 333 -3.73 -12.92 -11.46
N LYS A 334 -2.41 -12.71 -11.50
CA LYS A 334 -1.52 -13.60 -12.26
C LYS A 334 -1.42 -14.98 -11.64
N LEU A 335 -1.43 -15.08 -10.30
CA LEU A 335 -1.51 -16.37 -9.62
C LEU A 335 -2.80 -17.14 -10.00
N TYR A 336 -3.93 -16.44 -10.01
CA TYR A 336 -5.21 -17.00 -10.44
C TYR A 336 -5.17 -17.51 -11.89
N GLU A 337 -4.59 -16.74 -12.82
CA GLU A 337 -4.46 -17.13 -14.22
C GLU A 337 -3.60 -18.40 -14.39
N HIS A 338 -2.44 -18.47 -13.74
CA HIS A 338 -1.54 -19.61 -13.83
C HIS A 338 -2.13 -20.86 -13.16
N LEU A 339 -2.72 -20.73 -11.98
CA LEU A 339 -3.41 -21.84 -11.33
C LEU A 339 -4.59 -22.34 -12.18
N GLY A 340 -5.33 -21.45 -12.83
CA GLY A 340 -6.44 -21.82 -13.72
C GLY A 340 -6.00 -22.56 -15.00
N ALA A 341 -4.77 -22.38 -15.42
CA ALA A 341 -4.20 -23.02 -16.62
C ALA A 341 -3.42 -24.32 -16.35
N ALA A 342 -2.94 -24.52 -15.13
CA ALA A 342 -2.12 -25.67 -14.74
C ALA A 342 -2.96 -26.72 -14.00
N THR A 343 -2.53 -27.97 -14.02
CA THR A 343 -3.17 -29.08 -13.27
C THR A 343 -2.53 -29.34 -11.91
N ASP A 344 -1.33 -28.84 -11.69
CA ASP A 344 -0.59 -28.95 -10.42
C ASP A 344 -0.24 -27.55 -9.88
N VAL A 345 -0.30 -27.39 -8.55
CA VAL A 345 -0.02 -26.14 -7.87
C VAL A 345 1.44 -25.71 -8.05
N ARG A 346 2.40 -26.64 -7.98
CA ARG A 346 3.82 -26.33 -8.09
C ARG A 346 4.17 -25.85 -9.49
N ASP A 347 3.66 -26.56 -10.52
CA ASP A 347 3.87 -26.18 -11.92
C ASP A 347 3.31 -24.77 -12.19
N ALA A 348 2.13 -24.45 -11.60
CA ALA A 348 1.54 -23.12 -11.72
C ALA A 348 2.42 -22.04 -11.08
N LEU A 349 2.94 -22.30 -9.88
CA LEU A 349 3.78 -21.37 -9.15
C LEU A 349 5.13 -21.14 -9.85
N GLU A 350 5.77 -22.20 -10.35
CA GLU A 350 7.03 -22.12 -11.11
C GLU A 350 6.87 -21.29 -12.39
N GLN A 351 5.72 -21.39 -13.08
CA GLN A 351 5.40 -20.59 -14.27
C GLN A 351 5.03 -19.15 -13.94
N TRP A 352 4.40 -18.91 -12.78
CA TRP A 352 3.98 -17.59 -12.31
C TRP A 352 5.16 -16.71 -11.86
N GLU A 353 6.13 -17.28 -11.18
CA GLU A 353 7.21 -16.57 -10.49
C GLU A 353 8.05 -15.63 -11.38
N PRO A 354 8.57 -16.06 -12.55
CA PRO A 354 9.52 -15.25 -13.32
C PRO A 354 8.98 -13.88 -13.70
N GLY A 355 7.73 -13.82 -14.16
CA GLY A 355 7.09 -12.56 -14.53
C GLY A 355 6.80 -11.66 -13.33
N ARG A 356 6.65 -12.21 -12.11
CA ARG A 356 6.45 -11.44 -10.89
C ARG A 356 7.74 -10.90 -10.32
N LEU A 357 8.82 -11.67 -10.39
CA LEU A 357 10.17 -11.22 -10.04
C LEU A 357 10.61 -10.06 -10.95
N GLU A 358 10.39 -10.20 -12.25
CA GLU A 358 10.72 -9.14 -13.22
C GLU A 358 9.97 -7.85 -12.89
N LEU A 359 8.64 -7.91 -12.72
CA LEU A 359 7.83 -6.73 -12.37
C LEU A 359 8.28 -6.11 -11.04
N GLY A 360 8.51 -6.93 -10.01
CA GLY A 360 8.97 -6.46 -8.71
C GLY A 360 10.29 -5.72 -8.79
N ASN A 361 11.27 -6.27 -9.51
CA ASN A 361 12.58 -5.65 -9.71
C ASN A 361 12.48 -4.33 -10.48
N GLN A 362 11.77 -4.32 -11.61
CA GLN A 362 11.56 -3.10 -12.41
C GLN A 362 10.86 -1.99 -11.61
N LEU A 363 9.85 -2.35 -10.79
CA LEU A 363 9.16 -1.40 -9.95
C LEU A 363 10.09 -0.79 -8.89
N ILE A 364 10.88 -1.62 -8.18
CA ILE A 364 11.84 -1.13 -7.18
C ILE A 364 12.87 -0.18 -7.82
N ASP A 365 13.45 -0.54 -8.96
CA ASP A 365 14.42 0.29 -9.66
C ASP A 365 13.81 1.65 -10.03
N ARG A 366 12.60 1.65 -10.58
CA ARG A 366 11.90 2.88 -10.96
C ARG A 366 11.57 3.77 -9.76
N VAL A 367 10.98 3.22 -8.70
CA VAL A 367 10.61 4.06 -7.55
C VAL A 367 11.82 4.53 -6.76
N ALA A 368 12.94 3.80 -6.78
CA ALA A 368 14.22 4.25 -6.24
C ALA A 368 14.76 5.44 -7.03
N ALA A 369 14.71 5.39 -8.37
CA ALA A 369 15.08 6.51 -9.24
C ALA A 369 14.19 7.74 -9.02
N MET A 370 12.85 7.55 -8.94
CA MET A 370 11.91 8.63 -8.63
C MET A 370 12.23 9.27 -7.27
N GLY A 371 12.43 8.46 -6.22
CA GLY A 371 12.78 8.94 -4.89
C GLY A 371 14.12 9.69 -4.87
N ALA A 372 15.12 9.21 -5.59
CA ALA A 372 16.43 9.89 -5.70
C ALA A 372 16.29 11.28 -6.33
N ARG A 373 15.45 11.43 -7.36
CA ARG A 373 15.21 12.72 -8.02
C ARG A 373 14.59 13.75 -7.07
N SER A 374 13.71 13.32 -6.19
CA SER A 374 13.09 14.18 -5.19
C SER A 374 14.02 14.45 -4.01
N GLN A 375 14.54 13.41 -3.39
CA GLN A 375 15.14 13.50 -2.05
C GLN A 375 16.64 13.83 -2.08
N PHE A 376 17.35 13.44 -3.16
CA PHE A 376 18.82 13.53 -3.17
C PHE A 376 19.38 14.41 -4.27
N THR A 377 18.85 14.32 -5.49
CA THR A 377 19.40 15.09 -6.62
C THR A 377 18.66 16.38 -6.92
N ASN A 378 17.48 16.57 -6.31
CA ASN A 378 16.62 17.74 -6.52
C ASN A 378 16.27 17.98 -8.00
N THR A 379 16.05 16.87 -8.74
CA THR A 379 15.75 16.87 -10.19
C THR A 379 14.33 16.44 -10.52
N TRP A 380 13.42 16.47 -9.54
CA TRP A 380 11.99 16.24 -9.75
C TRP A 380 11.39 17.42 -10.50
N THR A 381 11.14 17.25 -11.78
CA THR A 381 10.68 18.33 -12.66
C THR A 381 9.18 18.22 -12.93
N PRO A 382 8.38 19.29 -12.72
CA PRO A 382 6.98 19.30 -13.09
C PRO A 382 6.73 18.90 -14.54
N GLY A 383 5.78 17.97 -14.76
CA GLY A 383 5.41 17.51 -16.10
C GLY A 383 6.31 16.44 -16.71
N ASP A 384 7.36 16.00 -16.02
CA ASP A 384 8.19 14.90 -16.51
C ASP A 384 7.38 13.60 -16.55
N PRO A 385 7.21 12.97 -17.73
CA PRO A 385 6.42 11.76 -17.90
C PRO A 385 6.95 10.57 -17.07
N GLU A 386 8.26 10.50 -16.80
CA GLU A 386 8.89 9.44 -15.99
C GLU A 386 8.43 9.46 -14.52
N LEU A 387 7.86 10.57 -14.06
CA LEU A 387 7.38 10.76 -12.68
C LEU A 387 5.88 10.44 -12.50
N ARG A 388 5.21 9.98 -13.55
CA ARG A 388 3.78 9.60 -13.47
C ARG A 388 3.60 8.31 -12.68
N PHE A 389 2.46 8.20 -12.02
CA PHE A 389 2.04 6.95 -11.39
C PHE A 389 1.92 5.81 -12.40
N GLY A 390 1.99 4.60 -11.93
CA GLY A 390 1.78 3.41 -12.74
C GLY A 390 2.46 2.18 -12.15
N LEU A 391 1.90 1.02 -12.41
CA LEU A 391 2.47 -0.25 -11.95
C LEU A 391 3.54 -0.76 -12.93
N TYR A 392 3.21 -0.80 -14.21
CA TYR A 392 4.06 -1.43 -15.24
C TYR A 392 5.05 -0.45 -15.86
N ALA A 393 4.61 0.79 -16.07
CA ALA A 393 5.41 1.87 -16.61
C ALA A 393 4.82 3.22 -16.15
N PRO A 394 5.52 4.34 -16.35
CA PRO A 394 4.95 5.66 -16.11
C PRO A 394 3.63 5.85 -16.87
N GLY A 395 2.54 6.10 -16.13
CA GLY A 395 1.20 6.26 -16.68
C GLY A 395 0.42 4.96 -16.94
N VAL A 396 1.00 3.78 -16.68
CA VAL A 396 0.38 2.46 -17.01
C VAL A 396 0.31 1.53 -15.80
#